data_4f0e7c937456e20dba039be68a9f54d4
#
_entry.id   4f0e7c937456e20dba039be68a9f54d4
#
_cell.length_a   1.000
_cell.length_b   1.000
_cell.length_c   1.000
_cell.angle_alpha   90.00
_cell.angle_beta   90.00
_cell.angle_gamma   90.00
#
_symmetry.space_group_name_H-M   'P 1'
#
loop_
_entity.id
_entity.type
_entity.pdbx_description
1 polymer ?
#
loop_
_entity_poly.entity_id
_entity_poly.type
_entity_poly.pdbx_seq_one_letter_code
_entity_poly.pdbx_strand_id
1 'polypeptide(L)'
;MTPLHPKIGIRPIIDGRRGGIRESLEAMTMGMAQRVARLYSEELRYSDGSPVECVIADTTIGGVAEAAACTDKFRDSNVGAVLSVTPCWCYGAETIDMDPLIPKAIWGFNGTERPGAVYLASALAGHNQKGLPAFGIYGRDVQDMGDDTIPADVREKLLRFGRAAVAVMQMRGKSYLSIGSVSMGIAGSMPDPDFFQEYLGMRNEAVDCSEIERRIELGIYDKEEFARAMEWV
;
A
#
# COMPACT_ATOMS: atom_id res chain seq x y z
N MET A 1 24.00 6.15 6.81
CA MET A 1 22.64 6.09 7.41
C MET A 1 21.86 5.03 6.67
N THR A 2 21.36 4.02 7.35
CA THR A 2 20.44 3.05 6.73
C THR A 2 19.20 3.81 6.26
N PRO A 3 18.76 3.69 5.01
CA PRO A 3 17.57 4.38 4.55
C PRO A 3 16.36 3.94 5.38
N LEU A 4 15.62 4.90 5.90
CA LEU A 4 14.40 4.63 6.66
C LEU A 4 13.30 4.25 5.64
N HIS A 5 13.01 2.95 5.53
CA HIS A 5 11.96 2.47 4.64
C HIS A 5 10.58 2.94 5.11
N PRO A 6 9.68 3.35 4.20
CA PRO A 6 8.29 3.60 4.55
C PRO A 6 7.58 2.30 4.93
N LYS A 7 6.68 2.38 5.92
CA LYS A 7 5.99 1.23 6.53
C LYS A 7 4.57 1.06 5.97
N ILE A 8 3.98 -0.11 6.17
CA ILE A 8 2.57 -0.35 5.87
C ILE A 8 1.76 -0.13 7.15
N GLY A 9 0.83 0.82 7.11
CA GLY A 9 -0.14 1.06 8.18
C GLY A 9 -1.31 0.09 8.10
N ILE A 10 -1.71 -0.48 9.23
CA ILE A 10 -2.88 -1.37 9.31
C ILE A 10 -3.91 -0.77 10.25
N ARG A 11 -5.12 -0.54 9.71
CA ARG A 11 -6.28 0.00 10.44
C ARG A 11 -7.24 -1.12 10.80
N PRO A 12 -7.34 -1.52 12.07
CA PRO A 12 -8.40 -2.41 12.56
C PRO A 12 -9.72 -1.63 12.70
N ILE A 13 -10.61 -1.74 11.72
CA ILE A 13 -11.89 -1.02 11.68
C ILE A 13 -12.98 -1.85 12.33
N ILE A 14 -13.81 -1.21 13.16
CA ILE A 14 -14.82 -1.88 13.96
C ILE A 14 -16.13 -1.09 13.97
N ASP A 15 -17.25 -1.77 14.25
CA ASP A 15 -18.51 -1.11 14.58
C ASP A 15 -18.35 -0.27 15.85
N GLY A 16 -18.55 1.03 15.72
CA GLY A 16 -18.35 1.97 16.84
C GLY A 16 -19.42 1.93 17.93
N ARG A 17 -20.51 1.16 17.74
CA ARG A 17 -21.60 1.08 18.70
C ARG A 17 -21.21 0.31 19.95
N ARG A 18 -21.18 1.00 21.08
CA ARG A 18 -20.92 0.42 22.40
C ARG A 18 -22.16 -0.28 22.95
N GLY A 19 -21.99 -1.06 24.02
CA GLY A 19 -23.07 -1.80 24.67
C GLY A 19 -23.17 -3.26 24.19
N GLY A 20 -22.02 -3.90 23.96
CA GLY A 20 -21.87 -5.32 23.66
C GLY A 20 -21.43 -5.63 22.23
N ILE A 21 -21.79 -4.81 21.23
CA ILE A 21 -21.45 -5.09 19.81
C ILE A 21 -19.95 -4.89 19.60
N ARG A 22 -19.45 -3.71 19.88
CA ARG A 22 -18.02 -3.38 19.73
C ARG A 22 -17.14 -4.29 20.58
N GLU A 23 -17.50 -4.43 21.83
CA GLU A 23 -16.75 -5.21 22.83
C GLU A 23 -16.61 -6.69 22.39
N SER A 24 -17.62 -7.26 21.76
CA SER A 24 -17.59 -8.64 21.26
C SER A 24 -16.68 -8.86 20.06
N LEU A 25 -16.26 -7.80 19.37
CA LEU A 25 -15.49 -7.86 18.14
C LEU A 25 -14.05 -7.33 18.25
N GLU A 26 -13.71 -6.64 19.35
CA GLU A 26 -12.40 -5.98 19.47
C GLU A 26 -11.22 -6.93 19.32
N ALA A 27 -11.28 -8.09 19.98
CA ALA A 27 -10.21 -9.08 19.93
C ALA A 27 -10.03 -9.63 18.50
N MET A 28 -11.13 -9.95 17.82
CA MET A 28 -11.09 -10.43 16.43
C MET A 28 -10.53 -9.37 15.49
N THR A 29 -11.00 -8.12 15.60
CA THR A 29 -10.59 -7.02 14.74
C THR A 29 -9.10 -6.74 14.88
N MET A 30 -8.61 -6.63 16.11
CA MET A 30 -7.18 -6.44 16.36
C MET A 30 -6.36 -7.66 15.93
N GLY A 31 -6.87 -8.87 16.17
CA GLY A 31 -6.25 -10.12 15.71
C GLY A 31 -6.09 -10.19 14.19
N MET A 32 -7.06 -9.73 13.41
CA MET A 32 -6.93 -9.61 11.95
C MET A 32 -5.74 -8.72 11.57
N ALA A 33 -5.62 -7.54 12.17
CA ALA A 33 -4.53 -6.61 11.90
C ALA A 33 -3.16 -7.22 12.25
N GLN A 34 -3.06 -7.89 13.40
CA GLN A 34 -1.83 -8.54 13.84
C GLN A 34 -1.41 -9.70 12.93
N ARG A 35 -2.36 -10.52 12.45
CA ARG A 35 -2.08 -11.62 11.52
C ARG A 35 -1.57 -11.10 10.18
N VAL A 36 -2.15 -10.02 9.65
CA VAL A 36 -1.64 -9.39 8.41
C VAL A 36 -0.26 -8.78 8.61
N ALA A 37 -0.02 -8.09 9.74
CA ALA A 37 1.30 -7.53 10.04
C ALA A 37 2.38 -8.62 10.06
N ARG A 38 2.08 -9.76 10.70
CA ARG A 38 2.95 -10.94 10.71
C ARG A 38 3.17 -11.48 9.31
N LEU A 39 2.09 -11.70 8.53
CA LEU A 39 2.17 -12.18 7.15
C LEU A 39 3.10 -11.29 6.30
N TYR A 40 2.97 -9.97 6.41
CA TYR A 40 3.78 -9.05 5.63
C TYR A 40 5.25 -9.06 6.05
N SER A 41 5.54 -9.09 7.35
CA SER A 41 6.93 -9.15 7.84
C SER A 41 7.63 -10.47 7.50
N GLU A 42 6.88 -11.58 7.43
CA GLU A 42 7.42 -12.89 7.08
C GLU A 42 7.66 -13.04 5.57
N GLU A 43 6.76 -12.54 4.73
CA GLU A 43 6.70 -12.84 3.29
C GLU A 43 7.18 -11.70 2.38
N LEU A 44 7.21 -10.46 2.85
CA LEU A 44 7.60 -9.31 2.04
C LEU A 44 8.97 -8.77 2.45
N ARG A 45 9.69 -8.27 1.45
CA ARG A 45 11.02 -7.67 1.64
C ARG A 45 11.08 -6.32 0.93
N TYR A 46 11.83 -5.39 1.53
CA TYR A 46 12.28 -4.20 0.83
C TYR A 46 13.37 -4.54 -0.19
N SER A 47 13.77 -3.57 -1.01
CA SER A 47 14.79 -3.78 -2.06
C SER A 47 16.18 -4.16 -1.50
N ASP A 48 16.47 -3.86 -0.24
CA ASP A 48 17.70 -4.24 0.45
C ASP A 48 17.63 -5.62 1.12
N GLY A 49 16.52 -6.35 0.96
CA GLY A 49 16.27 -7.67 1.55
C GLY A 49 15.75 -7.65 2.98
N SER A 50 15.63 -6.48 3.63
CA SER A 50 15.09 -6.39 4.99
C SER A 50 13.58 -6.68 5.01
N PRO A 51 13.04 -7.25 6.11
CA PRO A 51 11.61 -7.50 6.26
C PRO A 51 10.78 -6.22 6.21
N VAL A 52 9.59 -6.30 5.60
CA VAL A 52 8.65 -5.18 5.60
C VAL A 52 8.10 -4.93 7.00
N GLU A 53 8.16 -3.68 7.43
CA GLU A 53 7.63 -3.25 8.72
C GLU A 53 6.18 -2.77 8.59
N CYS A 54 5.36 -3.15 9.58
CA CYS A 54 3.97 -2.70 9.70
C CYS A 54 3.76 -1.88 10.96
N VAL A 55 2.85 -0.91 10.88
CA VAL A 55 2.38 -0.09 12.02
C VAL A 55 0.89 -0.32 12.18
N ILE A 56 0.47 -0.87 13.31
CA ILE A 56 -0.95 -1.06 13.62
C ILE A 56 -1.44 0.13 14.47
N ALA A 57 -2.67 0.60 14.26
CA ALA A 57 -3.29 1.57 15.16
C ALA A 57 -3.32 1.05 16.61
N ASP A 58 -3.21 1.95 17.59
CA ASP A 58 -3.14 1.55 19.01
C ASP A 58 -4.45 0.95 19.50
N THR A 59 -5.56 1.35 18.90
CA THR A 59 -6.90 0.85 19.22
C THR A 59 -7.64 0.45 17.96
N THR A 60 -8.72 -0.30 18.10
CA THR A 60 -9.70 -0.47 17.03
C THR A 60 -10.37 0.87 16.71
N ILE A 61 -10.67 1.10 15.43
CA ILE A 61 -11.19 2.38 14.93
C ILE A 61 -12.69 2.23 14.65
N GLY A 62 -13.51 2.81 15.52
CA GLY A 62 -14.96 2.83 15.37
C GLY A 62 -15.55 4.24 15.38
N GLY A 63 -14.70 5.27 15.38
CA GLY A 63 -15.11 6.67 15.40
C GLY A 63 -14.00 7.64 15.00
N VAL A 64 -14.37 8.91 14.86
CA VAL A 64 -13.52 9.98 14.31
C VAL A 64 -12.28 10.24 15.17
N ALA A 65 -12.40 10.22 16.49
CA ALA A 65 -11.26 10.49 17.36
C ALA A 65 -10.17 9.40 17.25
N GLU A 66 -10.58 8.14 17.17
CA GLU A 66 -9.66 7.00 16.97
C GLU A 66 -9.02 7.03 15.58
N ALA A 67 -9.77 7.42 14.54
CA ALA A 67 -9.26 7.61 13.20
C ALA A 67 -8.22 8.74 13.14
N ALA A 68 -8.46 9.86 13.82
CA ALA A 68 -7.51 10.96 13.89
C ALA A 68 -6.22 10.54 14.59
N ALA A 69 -6.30 9.89 15.74
CA ALA A 69 -5.14 9.38 16.46
C ALA A 69 -4.32 8.38 15.62
N CYS A 70 -5.01 7.50 14.87
CA CYS A 70 -4.35 6.58 13.94
C CYS A 70 -3.63 7.34 12.81
N THR A 71 -4.25 8.37 12.26
CA THR A 71 -3.64 9.19 11.20
C THR A 71 -2.37 9.89 11.69
N ASP A 72 -2.40 10.46 12.89
CA ASP A 72 -1.22 11.07 13.50
C ASP A 72 -0.10 10.05 13.72
N LYS A 73 -0.42 8.90 14.29
CA LYS A 73 0.54 7.81 14.48
C LYS A 73 1.17 7.35 13.16
N PHE A 74 0.37 7.20 12.10
CA PHE A 74 0.85 6.75 10.80
C PHE A 74 1.78 7.78 10.15
N ARG A 75 1.44 9.07 10.23
CA ARG A 75 2.30 10.16 9.78
C ARG A 75 3.66 10.14 10.50
N ASP A 76 3.64 10.05 11.83
CA ASP A 76 4.84 10.10 12.66
C ASP A 76 5.70 8.84 12.52
N SER A 77 5.11 7.73 12.06
CA SER A 77 5.78 6.44 11.84
C SER A 77 6.27 6.22 10.41
N ASN A 78 6.20 7.21 9.52
CA ASN A 78 6.58 7.09 8.10
C ASN A 78 5.78 5.99 7.37
N VAL A 79 4.46 5.96 7.56
CA VAL A 79 3.57 5.05 6.82
C VAL A 79 3.39 5.57 5.39
N GLY A 80 3.65 4.70 4.40
CA GLY A 80 3.54 5.03 2.97
C GLY A 80 2.46 4.25 2.23
N ALA A 81 1.81 3.27 2.87
CA ALA A 81 0.65 2.54 2.34
C ALA A 81 -0.27 2.12 3.49
N VAL A 82 -1.55 1.94 3.22
CA VAL A 82 -2.54 1.63 4.26
C VAL A 82 -3.39 0.42 3.87
N LEU A 83 -3.59 -0.49 4.83
CA LEU A 83 -4.57 -1.56 4.76
C LEU A 83 -5.57 -1.42 5.90
N SER A 84 -6.85 -1.26 5.57
CA SER A 84 -7.94 -1.37 6.53
C SER A 84 -8.44 -2.82 6.60
N VAL A 85 -8.66 -3.34 7.79
CA VAL A 85 -9.21 -4.68 8.02
C VAL A 85 -10.45 -4.59 8.90
N THR A 86 -11.51 -5.34 8.58
CA THR A 86 -12.73 -5.33 9.38
C THR A 86 -13.44 -6.68 9.36
N PRO A 87 -13.91 -7.17 10.53
CA PRO A 87 -14.74 -8.37 10.59
C PRO A 87 -16.22 -8.08 10.34
N CYS A 88 -16.65 -6.81 10.36
CA CYS A 88 -18.06 -6.46 10.46
C CYS A 88 -18.41 -5.19 9.67
N TRP A 89 -19.70 -4.86 9.68
CA TRP A 89 -20.21 -3.59 9.24
C TRP A 89 -19.68 -2.44 10.14
N CYS A 90 -19.32 -1.32 9.51
CA CYS A 90 -18.98 -0.06 10.19
C CYS A 90 -19.25 1.12 9.24
N TYR A 91 -19.20 2.34 9.77
CA TYR A 91 -19.56 3.54 9.01
C TYR A 91 -18.58 3.85 7.86
N GLY A 92 -17.30 3.99 8.17
CA GLY A 92 -16.22 4.06 7.20
C GLY A 92 -15.81 5.45 6.71
N ALA A 93 -16.65 6.46 6.85
CA ALA A 93 -16.33 7.81 6.36
C ALA A 93 -15.07 8.38 7.01
N GLU A 94 -14.84 8.07 8.27
CA GLU A 94 -13.70 8.52 9.08
C GLU A 94 -12.36 7.92 8.65
N THR A 95 -12.37 6.86 7.85
CA THR A 95 -11.17 6.13 7.41
C THR A 95 -10.85 6.29 5.92
N ILE A 96 -11.48 7.24 5.23
CA ILE A 96 -11.16 7.54 3.85
C ILE A 96 -9.83 8.32 3.77
N ASP A 97 -8.87 7.73 3.08
CA ASP A 97 -7.58 8.38 2.82
C ASP A 97 -7.66 9.32 1.63
N MET A 98 -7.40 10.59 1.87
CA MET A 98 -7.48 11.63 0.85
C MET A 98 -6.18 11.83 0.05
N ASP A 99 -5.05 11.29 0.51
CA ASP A 99 -3.79 11.39 -0.22
C ASP A 99 -3.78 10.40 -1.41
N PRO A 100 -3.71 10.86 -2.67
CA PRO A 100 -3.67 9.99 -3.85
C PRO A 100 -2.38 9.17 -3.94
N LEU A 101 -1.29 9.62 -3.32
CA LEU A 101 0.01 8.94 -3.35
C LEU A 101 0.10 7.75 -2.40
N ILE A 102 -0.86 7.59 -1.49
CA ILE A 102 -0.87 6.48 -0.55
C ILE A 102 -1.64 5.30 -1.16
N PRO A 103 -0.98 4.18 -1.53
CA PRO A 103 -1.66 2.95 -1.87
C PRO A 103 -2.54 2.47 -0.73
N LYS A 104 -3.79 2.11 -1.04
CA LYS A 104 -4.77 1.74 -0.03
C LYS A 104 -5.56 0.50 -0.44
N ALA A 105 -5.77 -0.39 0.52
CA ALA A 105 -6.63 -1.56 0.37
C ALA A 105 -7.53 -1.76 1.58
N ILE A 106 -8.57 -2.52 1.39
CA ILE A 106 -9.54 -2.86 2.43
C ILE A 106 -9.79 -4.36 2.39
N TRP A 107 -9.55 -5.04 3.50
CA TRP A 107 -9.94 -6.43 3.68
C TRP A 107 -11.19 -6.51 4.55
N GLY A 108 -12.33 -6.88 3.93
CA GLY A 108 -13.56 -7.25 4.61
C GLY A 108 -13.59 -8.76 4.84
N PHE A 109 -13.76 -9.18 6.11
CA PHE A 109 -13.92 -10.59 6.46
C PHE A 109 -15.25 -11.14 5.91
N ASN A 110 -15.21 -12.31 5.27
CA ASN A 110 -16.39 -13.00 4.77
C ASN A 110 -16.94 -13.95 5.85
N GLY A 111 -17.52 -13.38 6.90
CA GLY A 111 -18.02 -14.15 8.06
C GLY A 111 -19.49 -14.50 7.96
N THR A 112 -19.88 -15.58 8.66
CA THR A 112 -21.25 -16.11 8.69
C THR A 112 -22.24 -15.13 9.33
N GLU A 113 -21.84 -14.39 10.37
CA GLU A 113 -22.77 -13.57 11.16
C GLU A 113 -22.71 -12.08 10.83
N ARG A 114 -21.52 -11.57 10.62
CA ARG A 114 -21.25 -10.13 10.48
C ARG A 114 -20.19 -9.90 9.41
N PRO A 115 -20.54 -10.07 8.13
CA PRO A 115 -19.53 -9.92 7.06
C PRO A 115 -19.05 -8.48 6.93
N GLY A 116 -17.76 -8.30 6.73
CA GLY A 116 -17.13 -7.00 6.44
C GLY A 116 -17.46 -6.44 5.05
N ALA A 117 -18.31 -7.11 4.27
CA ALA A 117 -18.65 -6.75 2.90
C ALA A 117 -19.24 -5.35 2.75
N VAL A 118 -20.11 -4.95 3.67
CA VAL A 118 -20.80 -3.64 3.59
C VAL A 118 -19.82 -2.51 3.79
N TYR A 119 -18.94 -2.61 4.79
CA TYR A 119 -17.86 -1.64 4.95
C TYR A 119 -16.94 -1.61 3.73
N LEU A 120 -16.50 -2.76 3.26
CA LEU A 120 -15.68 -2.89 2.05
C LEU A 120 -16.30 -2.15 0.87
N ALA A 121 -17.57 -2.43 0.56
CA ALA A 121 -18.27 -1.82 -0.57
C ALA A 121 -18.44 -0.30 -0.38
N SER A 122 -18.85 0.15 0.80
CA SER A 122 -19.08 1.57 1.08
C SER A 122 -17.78 2.38 1.06
N ALA A 123 -16.71 1.86 1.65
CA ALA A 123 -15.41 2.54 1.67
C ALA A 123 -14.78 2.59 0.27
N LEU A 124 -14.87 1.52 -0.53
CA LEU A 124 -14.44 1.54 -1.93
C LEU A 124 -15.24 2.56 -2.75
N ALA A 125 -16.55 2.58 -2.59
CA ALA A 125 -17.40 3.56 -3.27
C ALA A 125 -17.04 4.99 -2.87
N GLY A 126 -16.80 5.23 -1.58
CA GLY A 126 -16.38 6.53 -1.06
C GLY A 126 -15.03 7.01 -1.63
N HIS A 127 -14.06 6.11 -1.76
CA HIS A 127 -12.79 6.42 -2.43
C HIS A 127 -12.99 6.70 -3.93
N ASN A 128 -13.75 5.85 -4.63
CA ASN A 128 -14.01 6.03 -6.07
C ASN A 128 -14.72 7.34 -6.38
N GLN A 129 -15.68 7.76 -5.56
CA GLN A 129 -16.37 9.06 -5.73
C GLN A 129 -15.40 10.25 -5.63
N LYS A 130 -14.28 10.08 -4.99
CA LYS A 130 -13.25 11.11 -4.81
C LYS A 130 -12.07 10.96 -5.80
N GLY A 131 -12.17 10.01 -6.75
CA GLY A 131 -11.08 9.73 -7.68
C GLY A 131 -9.84 9.10 -7.03
N LEU A 132 -9.98 8.52 -5.84
CA LEU A 132 -8.88 7.91 -5.09
C LEU A 132 -8.86 6.40 -5.32
N PRO A 133 -7.78 5.83 -5.90
CA PRO A 133 -7.68 4.38 -6.08
C PRO A 133 -7.66 3.65 -4.73
N ALA A 134 -8.48 2.62 -4.60
CA ALA A 134 -8.47 1.71 -3.45
C ALA A 134 -8.78 0.28 -3.90
N PHE A 135 -8.19 -0.73 -3.25
CA PHE A 135 -8.30 -2.13 -3.63
C PHE A 135 -9.11 -2.91 -2.61
N GLY A 136 -10.11 -3.66 -3.08
CA GLY A 136 -10.92 -4.52 -2.25
C GLY A 136 -10.35 -5.93 -2.12
N ILE A 137 -10.34 -6.47 -0.90
CA ILE A 137 -9.95 -7.84 -0.59
C ILE A 137 -11.11 -8.49 0.16
N TYR A 138 -11.62 -9.60 -0.40
CA TYR A 138 -12.72 -10.37 0.16
C TYR A 138 -12.53 -11.84 -0.15
N GLY A 139 -12.79 -12.72 0.82
CA GLY A 139 -12.69 -14.15 0.66
C GLY A 139 -13.82 -14.71 -0.19
N ARG A 140 -13.54 -15.74 -1.01
CA ARG A 140 -14.54 -16.44 -1.81
C ARG A 140 -15.49 -17.25 -0.93
N ASP A 141 -14.91 -17.99 0.00
CA ASP A 141 -15.65 -18.88 0.86
C ASP A 141 -16.01 -18.21 2.17
N VAL A 142 -17.18 -18.55 2.72
CA VAL A 142 -17.67 -18.02 3.99
C VAL A 142 -16.93 -18.72 5.14
N GLN A 143 -16.44 -17.92 6.09
CA GLN A 143 -15.77 -18.41 7.30
C GLN A 143 -16.66 -18.27 8.53
N ASP A 144 -16.55 -19.20 9.45
CA ASP A 144 -17.17 -19.04 10.77
C ASP A 144 -16.49 -17.90 11.54
N MET A 145 -17.25 -17.20 12.38
CA MET A 145 -16.73 -16.06 13.15
C MET A 145 -15.58 -16.43 14.10
N GLY A 146 -15.49 -17.69 14.49
CA GLY A 146 -14.38 -18.21 15.30
C GLY A 146 -13.15 -18.63 14.52
N ASP A 147 -13.23 -18.67 13.20
CA ASP A 147 -12.09 -18.99 12.34
C ASP A 147 -11.21 -17.77 12.17
N ASP A 148 -10.03 -17.82 12.76
CA ASP A 148 -9.07 -16.74 12.73
C ASP A 148 -7.98 -16.91 11.65
N THR A 149 -8.11 -17.89 10.76
CA THR A 149 -7.17 -18.12 9.68
C THR A 149 -7.33 -17.11 8.54
N ILE A 150 -6.28 -16.93 7.76
CA ILE A 150 -6.35 -16.16 6.50
C ILE A 150 -6.53 -17.19 5.36
N PRO A 151 -7.69 -17.20 4.66
CA PRO A 151 -7.90 -18.10 3.52
C PRO A 151 -6.85 -17.92 2.43
N ALA A 152 -6.56 -18.97 1.68
CA ALA A 152 -5.52 -18.97 0.67
C ALA A 152 -5.70 -17.87 -0.40
N ASP A 153 -6.94 -17.66 -0.86
CA ASP A 153 -7.26 -16.63 -1.85
C ASP A 153 -7.15 -15.20 -1.28
N VAL A 154 -7.49 -15.01 0.01
CA VAL A 154 -7.29 -13.74 0.72
C VAL A 154 -5.81 -13.49 0.93
N ARG A 155 -5.05 -14.50 1.36
CA ARG A 155 -3.60 -14.41 1.52
C ARG A 155 -2.91 -13.98 0.21
N GLU A 156 -3.29 -14.57 -0.91
CA GLU A 156 -2.76 -14.18 -2.22
C GLU A 156 -3.04 -12.70 -2.54
N LYS A 157 -4.28 -12.24 -2.32
CA LYS A 157 -4.68 -10.84 -2.56
C LYS A 157 -3.95 -9.86 -1.63
N LEU A 158 -3.80 -10.22 -0.34
CA LEU A 158 -3.04 -9.43 0.62
C LEU A 158 -1.58 -9.29 0.18
N LEU A 159 -0.92 -10.38 -0.18
CA LEU A 159 0.48 -10.36 -0.64
C LEU A 159 0.63 -9.62 -1.97
N ARG A 160 -0.32 -9.72 -2.89
CA ARG A 160 -0.32 -8.95 -4.14
C ARG A 160 -0.38 -7.45 -3.86
N PHE A 161 -1.30 -7.03 -3.00
CA PHE A 161 -1.37 -5.63 -2.57
C PHE A 161 -0.09 -5.19 -1.86
N GLY A 162 0.40 -5.98 -0.91
CA GLY A 162 1.62 -5.66 -0.16
C GLY A 162 2.85 -5.46 -1.04
N ARG A 163 3.07 -6.33 -2.05
CA ARG A 163 4.16 -6.17 -3.03
C ARG A 163 4.02 -4.89 -3.83
N ALA A 164 2.82 -4.61 -4.35
CA ALA A 164 2.57 -3.38 -5.12
C ALA A 164 2.77 -2.13 -4.24
N ALA A 165 2.26 -2.16 -3.01
CA ALA A 165 2.41 -1.08 -2.05
C ALA A 165 3.88 -0.79 -1.73
N VAL A 166 4.67 -1.82 -1.44
CA VAL A 166 6.12 -1.69 -1.19
C VAL A 166 6.84 -1.08 -2.39
N ALA A 167 6.52 -1.52 -3.62
CA ALA A 167 7.12 -0.96 -4.82
C ALA A 167 6.79 0.53 -4.98
N VAL A 168 5.53 0.92 -4.85
CA VAL A 168 5.09 2.33 -4.97
C VAL A 168 5.69 3.20 -3.86
N MET A 169 5.68 2.73 -2.62
CA MET A 169 6.30 3.46 -1.51
C MET A 169 7.79 3.75 -1.73
N GLN A 170 8.52 2.80 -2.34
CA GLN A 170 9.94 2.95 -2.63
C GLN A 170 10.23 3.82 -3.87
N MET A 171 9.24 4.07 -4.73
CA MET A 171 9.35 5.00 -5.86
C MET A 171 9.28 6.46 -5.43
N ARG A 172 8.53 6.77 -4.36
CA ARG A 172 8.35 8.14 -3.87
C ARG A 172 9.69 8.84 -3.63
N GLY A 173 9.84 10.04 -4.18
CA GLY A 173 11.05 10.86 -4.05
C GLY A 173 12.20 10.43 -4.96
N LYS A 174 11.98 9.46 -5.87
CA LYS A 174 12.93 9.08 -6.92
C LYS A 174 12.64 9.81 -8.23
N SER A 175 13.56 9.69 -9.18
CA SER A 175 13.39 10.22 -10.54
C SER A 175 13.06 9.09 -11.51
N TYR A 176 12.16 9.38 -12.44
CA TYR A 176 12.00 8.63 -13.70
C TYR A 176 12.87 9.31 -14.76
N LEU A 177 13.86 8.60 -15.28
CA LEU A 177 14.77 9.13 -16.29
C LEU A 177 14.31 8.73 -17.70
N SER A 178 13.98 9.72 -18.51
CA SER A 178 13.72 9.55 -19.93
C SER A 178 14.98 9.88 -20.73
N ILE A 179 15.47 8.93 -21.54
CA ILE A 179 16.66 9.12 -22.39
C ILE A 179 16.19 9.28 -23.83
N GLY A 180 16.62 10.38 -24.48
CA GLY A 180 16.19 10.75 -25.80
C GLY A 180 14.82 11.43 -25.83
N SER A 181 14.05 11.19 -26.90
CA SER A 181 12.73 11.77 -27.08
C SER A 181 11.70 10.73 -27.52
N VAL A 182 10.46 11.17 -27.74
CA VAL A 182 9.37 10.31 -28.22
C VAL A 182 9.69 9.76 -29.60
N SER A 183 9.72 8.43 -29.74
CA SER A 183 9.98 7.77 -31.01
C SER A 183 8.76 7.88 -31.93
N MET A 184 8.91 8.64 -33.03
CA MET A 184 7.93 8.75 -34.13
C MET A 184 6.49 9.12 -33.71
N GLY A 185 6.27 9.64 -32.53
CA GLY A 185 4.94 10.00 -32.04
C GLY A 185 4.04 8.79 -31.73
N ILE A 186 4.59 7.64 -31.44
CA ILE A 186 3.83 6.46 -31.03
C ILE A 186 3.17 6.75 -29.67
N ALA A 187 1.85 6.69 -29.59
CA ALA A 187 1.07 7.10 -28.41
C ALA A 187 1.52 6.44 -27.10
N GLY A 188 1.88 5.16 -27.12
CA GLY A 188 2.35 4.43 -25.94
C GLY A 188 3.78 4.84 -25.48
N SER A 189 4.51 5.63 -26.25
CA SER A 189 5.85 6.13 -25.90
C SER A 189 5.83 7.59 -25.40
N MET A 190 4.63 8.17 -25.21
CA MET A 190 4.43 9.53 -24.71
C MET A 190 3.88 9.49 -23.27
N PRO A 191 4.72 9.22 -22.25
CA PRO A 191 4.26 9.24 -20.88
C PRO A 191 3.93 10.66 -20.44
N ASP A 192 2.81 10.81 -19.75
CA ASP A 192 2.50 12.06 -19.09
C ASP A 192 3.42 12.22 -17.86
N PRO A 193 4.30 13.27 -17.83
CA PRO A 193 5.18 13.49 -16.70
C PRO A 193 4.41 13.76 -15.40
N ASP A 194 3.20 14.32 -15.46
CA ASP A 194 2.37 14.60 -14.30
C ASP A 194 1.88 13.30 -13.66
N PHE A 195 1.66 12.23 -14.43
CA PHE A 195 1.29 10.91 -13.93
C PHE A 195 2.32 10.38 -12.90
N PHE A 196 3.61 10.49 -13.20
CA PHE A 196 4.65 10.01 -12.29
C PHE A 196 4.70 10.80 -10.99
N GLN A 197 4.48 12.11 -11.06
CA GLN A 197 4.43 12.97 -9.89
C GLN A 197 3.17 12.75 -9.07
N GLU A 198 2.01 12.70 -9.72
CA GLU A 198 0.70 12.62 -9.07
C GLU A 198 0.46 11.26 -8.40
N TYR A 199 0.81 10.15 -9.09
CA TYR A 199 0.47 8.80 -8.60
C TYR A 199 1.64 8.06 -7.95
N LEU A 200 2.89 8.40 -8.28
CA LEU A 200 4.06 7.69 -7.79
C LEU A 200 4.99 8.58 -6.94
N GLY A 201 4.73 9.89 -6.88
CA GLY A 201 5.58 10.85 -6.17
C GLY A 201 6.99 10.95 -6.75
N MET A 202 7.16 10.64 -8.05
CA MET A 202 8.43 10.65 -8.77
C MET A 202 8.60 11.93 -9.58
N ARG A 203 9.85 12.36 -9.78
CA ARG A 203 10.17 13.39 -10.76
C ARG A 203 10.46 12.78 -12.13
N ASN A 204 9.98 13.43 -13.19
CA ASN A 204 10.45 13.14 -14.53
C ASN A 204 11.68 14.00 -14.85
N GLU A 205 12.76 13.37 -15.28
CA GLU A 205 13.98 14.00 -15.76
C GLU A 205 14.28 13.52 -17.17
N ALA A 206 14.70 14.43 -18.05
CA ALA A 206 15.03 14.10 -19.42
C ALA A 206 16.53 14.32 -19.69
N VAL A 207 17.14 13.38 -20.38
CA VAL A 207 18.54 13.43 -20.79
C VAL A 207 18.61 13.17 -22.30
N ASP A 208 19.33 14.01 -23.03
CA ASP A 208 19.57 13.80 -24.44
C ASP A 208 20.56 12.64 -24.68
N CYS A 209 20.40 11.90 -25.79
CA CYS A 209 21.28 10.79 -26.14
C CYS A 209 22.74 11.22 -26.31
N SER A 210 22.99 12.46 -26.71
CA SER A 210 24.34 13.00 -26.84
C SER A 210 25.11 13.04 -25.51
N GLU A 211 24.41 13.15 -24.36
CA GLU A 211 25.08 13.06 -23.07
C GLU A 211 25.56 11.63 -22.77
N ILE A 212 24.86 10.62 -23.25
CA ILE A 212 25.30 9.22 -23.12
C ILE A 212 26.56 9.01 -23.98
N GLU A 213 26.55 9.46 -25.25
CA GLU A 213 27.71 9.38 -26.13
C GLU A 213 28.91 10.09 -25.51
N ARG A 214 28.74 11.33 -25.07
CA ARG A 214 29.80 12.10 -24.39
C ARG A 214 30.37 11.36 -23.16
N ARG A 215 29.54 10.73 -22.34
CA ARG A 215 30.01 9.96 -21.17
C ARG A 215 30.81 8.74 -21.58
N ILE A 216 30.38 8.02 -22.61
CA ILE A 216 31.10 6.86 -23.14
C ILE A 216 32.48 7.31 -23.65
N GLU A 217 32.54 8.35 -24.50
CA GLU A 217 33.78 8.88 -25.07
C GLU A 217 34.78 9.35 -24.00
N LEU A 218 34.29 9.99 -22.94
CA LEU A 218 35.11 10.53 -21.87
C LEU A 218 35.36 9.53 -20.70
N GLY A 219 34.80 8.34 -20.78
CA GLY A 219 34.92 7.33 -19.72
C GLY A 219 34.25 7.75 -18.36
N ILE A 220 33.21 8.58 -18.43
CA ILE A 220 32.48 9.07 -17.27
C ILE A 220 31.33 8.09 -16.92
N TYR A 221 31.69 6.99 -16.27
CA TYR A 221 30.74 5.99 -15.76
C TYR A 221 31.34 5.26 -14.56
N ASP A 222 30.49 4.65 -13.75
CA ASP A 222 30.90 3.79 -12.64
C ASP A 222 31.45 2.48 -13.20
N LYS A 223 32.75 2.24 -12.97
CA LYS A 223 33.46 1.07 -13.53
C LYS A 223 33.05 -0.25 -12.88
N GLU A 224 32.68 -0.22 -11.59
CA GLU A 224 32.25 -1.42 -10.88
C GLU A 224 30.84 -1.84 -11.34
N GLU A 225 29.92 -0.85 -11.47
CA GLU A 225 28.59 -1.10 -12.03
C GLU A 225 28.66 -1.58 -13.49
N PHE A 226 29.55 -0.99 -14.29
CA PHE A 226 29.76 -1.43 -15.66
C PHE A 226 30.25 -2.88 -15.73
N ALA A 227 31.21 -3.26 -14.88
CA ALA A 227 31.70 -4.63 -14.83
C ALA A 227 30.58 -5.61 -14.44
N ARG A 228 29.76 -5.29 -13.42
CA ARG A 228 28.59 -6.09 -13.04
C ARG A 228 27.57 -6.23 -14.16
N ALA A 229 27.30 -5.15 -14.86
CA ALA A 229 26.39 -5.19 -16.02
C ALA A 229 26.91 -6.08 -17.15
N MET A 230 28.22 -6.05 -17.41
CA MET A 230 28.87 -6.91 -18.41
C MET A 230 28.88 -8.39 -18.01
N GLU A 231 28.90 -8.71 -16.72
CA GLU A 231 28.75 -10.10 -16.25
C GLU A 231 27.32 -10.63 -16.41
N TRP A 232 26.34 -9.73 -16.39
CA TRP A 232 24.94 -10.10 -16.54
C TRP A 232 24.54 -10.33 -18.01
N VAL A 233 25.15 -9.66 -18.97
CA VAL A 233 24.90 -9.80 -20.44
C VAL A 233 25.57 -11.04 -21.00
#